data_077c8c093e864b6bdf2651f8faf405f4
#
_entry.id   077c8c093e864b6bdf2651f8faf405f4
#
_cell.length_a   1.000
_cell.length_b   1.000
_cell.length_c   1.000
_cell.angle_alpha   90.00
_cell.angle_beta   90.00
_cell.angle_gamma   90.00
#
_symmetry.space_group_name_H-M   'P 1'
#
loop_
_entity.id
_entity.type
_entity.pdbx_description
1 polymer ?
#
loop_
_entity_poly.entity_id
_entity_poly.type
_entity_poly.pdbx_seq_one_letter_code
_entity_poly.pdbx_strand_id
1 'polypeptide(L)'
;MSVCCIALADARASNPWLMLALFAEIIDTYQRHGWKLQRVLLRPDSRADLAEQADELLQEARLIDSDFDALWFSRPSHAGREAWELRQVAAQPYALFEAFEADEDEELREDARHEMENRMREQVAQA
;
A
#
# COMPACT_ATOMS: atom_id res chain seq x y z
N MET A 1 2.09 -28.00 -6.80
CA MET A 1 2.63 -26.68 -6.49
C MET A 1 1.80 -25.57 -7.07
N SER A 2 1.47 -25.61 -8.36
CA SER A 2 0.59 -24.60 -8.96
C SER A 2 -0.78 -24.59 -8.30
N VAL A 3 -1.25 -25.75 -7.86
CA VAL A 3 -2.53 -25.84 -7.15
C VAL A 3 -2.49 -25.03 -5.87
N CYS A 4 -1.37 -25.06 -5.16
CA CYS A 4 -1.22 -24.27 -3.93
C CYS A 4 -1.29 -22.76 -4.21
N CYS A 5 -0.69 -22.32 -5.30
CA CYS A 5 -0.72 -20.90 -5.67
C CYS A 5 -2.14 -20.45 -6.02
N ILE A 6 -2.87 -21.29 -6.74
CA ILE A 6 -4.25 -21.00 -7.09
C ILE A 6 -5.12 -20.96 -5.84
N ALA A 7 -4.94 -21.92 -4.96
CA ALA A 7 -5.69 -21.97 -3.70
C ALA A 7 -5.39 -20.75 -2.84
N LEU A 8 -4.15 -20.28 -2.84
CA LEU A 8 -3.77 -19.08 -2.08
C LEU A 8 -4.46 -17.84 -2.63
N ALA A 9 -4.52 -17.70 -3.95
CA ALA A 9 -5.20 -16.56 -4.56
C ALA A 9 -6.69 -16.57 -4.24
N ASP A 10 -7.31 -17.73 -4.35
CA ASP A 10 -8.73 -17.89 -4.03
C ASP A 10 -8.97 -17.63 -2.54
N ALA A 11 -8.12 -18.16 -1.69
CA ALA A 11 -8.23 -17.96 -0.25
C ALA A 11 -8.13 -16.48 0.11
N ARG A 12 -7.24 -15.74 -0.56
CA ARG A 12 -7.11 -14.31 -0.32
C ARG A 12 -8.39 -13.56 -0.68
N ALA A 13 -9.03 -13.94 -1.78
CA ALA A 13 -10.26 -13.31 -2.22
C ALA A 13 -11.42 -13.58 -1.27
N SER A 14 -11.43 -14.74 -0.60
CA SER A 14 -12.53 -15.17 0.25
C SER A 14 -12.17 -15.29 1.73
N ASN A 15 -10.90 -15.05 2.10
CA ASN A 15 -10.42 -15.22 3.46
C ASN A 15 -9.89 -13.94 4.05
N PRO A 16 -10.69 -13.23 4.89
CA PRO A 16 -10.27 -11.98 5.50
C PRO A 16 -9.01 -12.11 6.36
N TRP A 17 -8.80 -13.27 6.98
CA TRP A 17 -7.62 -13.49 7.83
C TRP A 17 -6.33 -13.45 7.03
N LEU A 18 -6.34 -14.00 5.84
CA LEU A 18 -5.16 -13.98 4.98
C LEU A 18 -4.86 -12.56 4.49
N MET A 19 -5.90 -11.81 4.16
CA MET A 19 -5.77 -10.41 3.77
C MET A 19 -5.19 -9.59 4.92
N LEU A 20 -5.72 -9.78 6.12
CA LEU A 20 -5.26 -9.09 7.32
C LEU A 20 -3.79 -9.41 7.60
N ALA A 21 -3.40 -10.67 7.49
CA ALA A 21 -2.02 -11.09 7.71
C ALA A 21 -1.07 -10.45 6.72
N LEU A 22 -1.48 -10.34 5.46
CA LEU A 22 -0.66 -9.74 4.42
C LEU A 22 -0.44 -8.24 4.68
N PHE A 23 -1.49 -7.50 5.02
CA PHE A 23 -1.37 -6.10 5.40
C PHE A 23 -0.44 -5.93 6.60
N ALA A 24 -0.66 -6.73 7.63
CA ALA A 24 0.15 -6.64 8.86
C ALA A 24 1.62 -6.89 8.58
N GLU A 25 1.93 -7.90 7.77
CA GLU A 25 3.30 -8.25 7.44
C GLU A 25 4.00 -7.13 6.67
N ILE A 26 3.32 -6.56 5.68
CA ILE A 26 3.89 -5.47 4.89
C ILE A 26 4.15 -4.25 5.77
N ILE A 27 3.16 -3.85 6.56
CA ILE A 27 3.28 -2.68 7.44
C ILE A 27 4.43 -2.88 8.43
N ASP A 28 4.50 -4.04 9.07
CA ASP A 28 5.55 -4.32 10.04
C ASP A 28 6.93 -4.25 9.39
N THR A 29 7.08 -4.82 8.20
CA THR A 29 8.34 -4.83 7.49
C THR A 29 8.81 -3.41 7.18
N TYR A 30 7.91 -2.57 6.67
CA TYR A 30 8.27 -1.19 6.36
C TYR A 30 8.59 -0.38 7.61
N GLN A 31 7.80 -0.56 8.68
CA GLN A 31 8.03 0.18 9.92
C GLN A 31 9.37 -0.18 10.55
N ARG A 32 9.79 -1.43 10.45
CA ARG A 32 11.11 -1.84 10.95
C ARG A 32 12.25 -1.18 10.20
N HIS A 33 12.00 -0.69 8.99
CA HIS A 33 13.01 0.00 8.18
C HIS A 33 12.83 1.52 8.21
N GLY A 34 12.08 2.03 9.17
CA GLY A 34 11.94 3.45 9.39
C GLY A 34 10.87 4.15 8.57
N TRP A 35 10.07 3.38 7.82
CA TRP A 35 8.97 3.94 7.04
C TRP A 35 7.75 4.17 7.92
N LYS A 36 7.01 5.23 7.64
CA LYS A 36 5.76 5.54 8.32
C LYS A 36 4.60 5.36 7.37
N LEU A 37 3.55 4.66 7.81
CA LEU A 37 2.35 4.48 7.00
C LEU A 37 1.57 5.80 6.97
N GLN A 38 1.29 6.30 5.78
CA GLN A 38 0.60 7.58 5.59
C GLN A 38 -0.81 7.42 5.07
N ARG A 39 -1.01 6.56 4.07
CA ARG A 39 -2.29 6.38 3.42
C ARG A 39 -2.50 4.91 3.08
N VAL A 40 -3.76 4.50 3.09
CA VAL A 40 -4.15 3.13 2.75
C VAL A 40 -5.22 3.21 1.67
N LEU A 41 -4.90 2.64 0.51
CA LEU A 41 -5.84 2.56 -0.60
C LEU A 41 -6.49 1.19 -0.55
N LEU A 42 -7.82 1.14 -0.46
CA LEU A 42 -8.55 -0.12 -0.31
C LEU A 42 -9.72 -0.20 -1.29
N ARG A 43 -9.84 -1.36 -1.90
CA ARG A 43 -11.06 -1.71 -2.62
C ARG A 43 -12.20 -1.88 -1.61
N PRO A 44 -13.45 -1.66 -2.04
CA PRO A 44 -14.58 -1.78 -1.10
C PRO A 44 -14.67 -3.15 -0.41
N ASP A 45 -14.41 -4.23 -1.12
CA ASP A 45 -14.46 -5.57 -0.53
C ASP A 45 -13.32 -5.80 0.47
N SER A 46 -12.11 -5.28 0.19
CA SER A 46 -11.01 -5.34 1.14
C SER A 46 -11.30 -4.54 2.39
N ARG A 47 -11.92 -3.37 2.22
CA ARG A 47 -12.30 -2.54 3.36
C ARG A 47 -13.31 -3.26 4.25
N ALA A 48 -14.25 -3.96 3.66
CA ALA A 48 -15.22 -4.75 4.41
C ALA A 48 -14.53 -5.89 5.16
N ASP A 49 -13.58 -6.55 4.53
CA ASP A 49 -12.84 -7.66 5.14
C ASP A 49 -12.03 -7.20 6.36
N LEU A 50 -11.51 -5.97 6.34
CA LEU A 50 -10.69 -5.43 7.42
C LEU A 50 -11.47 -4.65 8.47
N ALA A 51 -12.79 -4.52 8.30
CA ALA A 51 -13.63 -3.56 9.01
C ALA A 51 -13.36 -3.44 10.51
N GLU A 52 -13.32 -4.56 11.23
CA GLU A 52 -13.15 -4.56 12.69
C GLU A 52 -11.70 -4.35 13.11
N GLN A 53 -10.75 -4.79 12.29
CA GLN A 53 -9.33 -4.72 12.61
C GLN A 53 -8.65 -3.49 12.00
N ALA A 54 -9.38 -2.72 11.19
CA ALA A 54 -8.79 -1.62 10.45
C ALA A 54 -8.16 -0.57 11.36
N ASP A 55 -8.85 -0.18 12.41
CA ASP A 55 -8.36 0.87 13.31
C ASP A 55 -7.04 0.49 13.97
N GLU A 56 -6.91 -0.73 14.46
CA GLU A 56 -5.69 -1.19 15.08
C GLU A 56 -4.56 -1.36 14.07
N LEU A 57 -4.86 -1.98 12.93
CA LEU A 57 -3.86 -2.31 11.94
C LEU A 57 -3.34 -1.08 11.21
N LEU A 58 -4.24 -0.19 10.82
CA LEU A 58 -3.91 0.94 9.99
C LEU A 58 -3.57 2.21 10.78
N GLN A 59 -3.80 2.17 12.09
CA GLN A 59 -3.43 3.24 13.00
C GLN A 59 -4.02 4.58 12.56
N GLU A 60 -3.19 5.61 12.44
CA GLU A 60 -3.63 6.96 12.08
C GLU A 60 -3.57 7.22 10.58
N ALA A 61 -3.30 6.20 9.79
CA ALA A 61 -3.21 6.36 8.35
C ALA A 61 -4.57 6.74 7.75
N ARG A 62 -4.52 7.51 6.67
CA ARG A 62 -5.72 7.95 5.99
C ARG A 62 -6.24 6.85 5.08
N LEU A 63 -7.50 6.45 5.27
CA LEU A 63 -8.17 5.46 4.41
C LEU A 63 -8.75 6.14 3.18
N ILE A 64 -8.48 5.59 2.02
CA ILE A 64 -8.93 6.14 0.74
C ILE A 64 -9.56 5.02 -0.07
N ASP A 65 -10.78 5.24 -0.56
CA ASP A 65 -11.44 4.28 -1.44
C ASP A 65 -10.72 4.22 -2.78
N SER A 66 -10.51 3.01 -3.28
CA SER A 66 -9.74 2.80 -4.51
C SER A 66 -10.24 1.57 -5.24
N ASP A 67 -9.69 1.35 -6.43
CA ASP A 67 -9.95 0.16 -7.22
C ASP A 67 -8.81 -0.86 -7.13
N PHE A 68 -7.84 -0.61 -6.25
CA PHE A 68 -6.77 -1.56 -5.94
C PHE A 68 -6.33 -1.36 -4.50
N ASP A 69 -5.65 -2.37 -3.93
CA ASP A 69 -5.16 -2.32 -2.55
C ASP A 69 -3.68 -1.95 -2.53
N ALA A 70 -3.35 -0.88 -1.83
CA ALA A 70 -1.97 -0.42 -1.74
C ALA A 70 -1.75 0.42 -0.49
N LEU A 71 -0.49 0.58 -0.12
CA LEU A 71 -0.08 1.32 1.06
C LEU A 71 0.93 2.39 0.67
N TRP A 72 0.71 3.62 1.15
CA TRP A 72 1.66 4.71 1.02
C TRP A 72 2.50 4.84 2.28
N PHE A 73 3.81 4.76 2.11
CA PHE A 73 4.76 4.98 3.20
C PHE A 73 5.65 6.17 2.89
N SER A 74 6.14 6.82 3.94
CA SER A 74 7.12 7.89 3.78
C SER A 74 8.19 7.79 4.85
N ARG A 75 9.36 8.38 4.57
CA ARG A 75 10.42 8.55 5.55
C ARG A 75 11.36 9.66 5.12
N PRO A 76 12.10 10.26 6.09
CA PRO A 76 13.11 11.25 5.72
C PRO A 76 14.23 10.62 4.89
N SER A 77 14.82 11.40 4.01
CA SER A 77 15.92 10.99 3.16
C SER A 77 17.03 12.05 3.21
N HIS A 78 18.04 11.89 2.34
CA HIS A 78 19.19 12.79 2.34
C HIS A 78 18.83 14.21 1.98
N ALA A 79 19.57 15.17 2.53
CA ALA A 79 19.48 16.58 2.17
C ALA A 79 18.07 17.16 2.38
N GLY A 80 17.36 16.68 3.41
CA GLY A 80 16.02 17.18 3.71
C GLY A 80 14.94 16.66 2.78
N ARG A 81 15.27 15.77 1.87
CA ARG A 81 14.30 15.16 1.00
C ARG A 81 13.37 14.23 1.78
N GLU A 82 12.21 13.97 1.21
CA GLU A 82 11.26 13.02 1.78
C GLU A 82 11.00 11.93 0.77
N ALA A 83 11.22 10.69 1.17
CA ALA A 83 10.97 9.54 0.31
C ALA A 83 9.57 9.01 0.53
N TRP A 84 8.88 8.70 -0.57
CA TRP A 84 7.56 8.10 -0.55
C TRP A 84 7.56 6.83 -1.39
N GLU A 85 6.90 5.81 -0.89
CA GLU A 85 6.81 4.54 -1.60
C GLU A 85 5.38 4.03 -1.58
N LEU A 86 4.89 3.65 -2.76
CA LEU A 86 3.56 3.05 -2.93
C LEU A 86 3.74 1.55 -3.11
N ARG A 87 3.29 0.76 -2.16
CA ARG A 87 3.46 -0.69 -2.14
C ARG A 87 2.12 -1.38 -2.38
N GLN A 88 2.04 -2.16 -3.44
CA GLN A 88 0.84 -2.94 -3.71
C GLN A 88 0.68 -4.03 -2.66
N VAL A 89 -0.54 -4.25 -2.20
CA VAL A 89 -0.84 -5.33 -1.26
C VAL A 89 -1.17 -6.57 -2.08
N ALA A 90 -0.16 -7.38 -2.30
CA ALA A 90 -0.25 -8.60 -3.09
C ALA A 90 0.85 -9.55 -2.66
N ALA A 91 0.69 -10.83 -2.99
CA ALA A 91 1.69 -11.84 -2.67
C ALA A 91 3.02 -11.52 -3.34
N GLN A 92 2.99 -11.05 -4.59
CA GLN A 92 4.20 -10.63 -5.28
C GLN A 92 4.49 -9.16 -4.97
N PRO A 93 5.70 -8.84 -4.53
CA PRO A 93 6.02 -7.45 -4.21
C PRO A 93 6.07 -6.58 -5.47
N TYR A 94 5.38 -5.45 -5.41
CA TYR A 94 5.46 -4.43 -6.43
C TYR A 94 5.34 -3.09 -5.74
N ALA A 95 6.27 -2.19 -6.00
CA ALA A 95 6.29 -0.89 -5.37
C ALA A 95 6.85 0.17 -6.29
N LEU A 96 6.38 1.40 -6.11
CA LEU A 96 6.88 2.58 -6.82
C LEU A 96 7.43 3.55 -5.79
N PHE A 97 8.57 4.16 -6.11
CA PHE A 97 9.31 5.01 -5.18
C PHE A 97 9.55 6.38 -5.81
N GLU A 98 9.48 7.42 -4.97
CA GLU A 98 9.80 8.78 -5.38
C GLU A 98 10.40 9.52 -4.18
N ALA A 99 11.42 10.33 -4.43
CA ALA A 99 11.98 11.21 -3.41
C ALA A 99 11.67 12.66 -3.79
N PHE A 100 11.09 13.41 -2.86
CA PHE A 100 10.73 14.80 -3.07
C PHE A 100 11.76 15.71 -2.43
N GLU A 101 12.08 16.82 -3.12
CA GLU A 101 13.00 17.82 -2.58
C GLU A 101 12.38 18.53 -1.38
N ALA A 102 13.23 19.02 -0.48
CA ALA A 102 12.77 19.66 0.74
C ALA A 102 11.88 20.89 0.47
N ASP A 103 12.17 21.61 -0.61
CA ASP A 103 11.46 22.84 -0.96
C ASP A 103 10.41 22.64 -2.06
N GLU A 104 10.13 21.40 -2.41
CA GLU A 104 9.15 21.11 -3.45
C GLU A 104 7.74 21.41 -2.96
N ASP A 105 6.93 22.07 -3.80
CA ASP A 105 5.56 22.42 -3.49
C ASP A 105 4.71 21.17 -3.25
N GLU A 106 3.85 21.22 -2.23
CA GLU A 106 3.00 20.08 -1.89
C GLU A 106 2.04 19.73 -3.04
N GLU A 107 1.57 20.72 -3.77
CA GLU A 107 0.72 20.46 -4.94
C GLU A 107 1.42 19.60 -5.98
N LEU A 108 2.70 19.90 -6.24
CA LEU A 108 3.50 19.11 -7.18
C LEU A 108 3.77 17.71 -6.64
N ARG A 109 3.99 17.60 -5.33
CA ARG A 109 4.16 16.28 -4.71
C ARG A 109 2.90 15.44 -4.86
N GLU A 110 1.75 16.05 -4.66
CA GLU A 110 0.49 15.32 -4.76
C GLU A 110 0.22 14.88 -6.19
N ASP A 111 0.54 15.73 -7.18
CA ASP A 111 0.43 15.35 -8.59
C ASP A 111 1.30 14.13 -8.90
N ALA A 112 2.51 14.11 -8.35
CA ALA A 112 3.42 12.97 -8.55
C ALA A 112 2.86 11.70 -7.91
N ARG A 113 2.27 11.81 -6.72
CA ARG A 113 1.66 10.65 -6.06
C ARG A 113 0.49 10.11 -6.87
N HIS A 114 -0.35 10.99 -7.41
CA HIS A 114 -1.47 10.57 -8.26
C HIS A 114 -0.97 9.85 -9.52
N GLU A 115 0.13 10.33 -10.10
CA GLU A 115 0.72 9.66 -11.26
C GLU A 115 1.23 8.28 -10.89
N MET A 116 1.83 8.14 -9.72
CA MET A 116 2.27 6.84 -9.23
C MET A 116 1.08 5.89 -9.02
N GLU A 117 -0.02 6.40 -8.50
CA GLU A 117 -1.23 5.59 -8.33
C GLU A 117 -1.79 5.14 -9.68
N ASN A 118 -1.75 6.00 -10.69
CA ASN A 118 -2.18 5.64 -12.03
C ASN A 118 -1.31 4.53 -12.62
N ARG A 119 -0.01 4.61 -12.41
CA ARG A 119 0.92 3.57 -12.87
C ARG A 119 0.69 2.26 -12.14
N MET A 120 0.42 2.31 -10.85
CA MET A 120 0.09 1.11 -10.07
C MET A 120 -1.21 0.50 -10.56
N ARG A 121 -2.22 1.31 -10.86
CA ARG A 121 -3.50 0.85 -11.38
C ARG A 121 -3.32 0.09 -12.69
N GLU A 122 -2.47 0.61 -13.57
CA GLU A 122 -2.15 -0.06 -14.82
C GLU A 122 -1.48 -1.41 -14.59
N GLN A 123 -0.56 -1.46 -13.64
CA GLN A 123 0.13 -2.70 -13.28
C GLN A 123 -0.84 -3.74 -12.74
N VAL A 124 -1.75 -3.34 -11.88
CA VAL A 124 -2.76 -4.23 -11.30
C VAL A 124 -3.68 -4.78 -12.40
N ALA A 125 -4.06 -3.94 -13.34
CA ALA A 125 -4.96 -4.34 -14.42
C ALA A 125 -4.31 -5.36 -15.36
N GLN A 126 -2.98 -5.37 -15.46
CA GLN A 126 -2.25 -6.31 -16.31
C GLN A 126 -1.93 -7.64 -15.62
N ALA A 127 -2.11 -7.70 -14.32
CA ALA A 127 -1.73 -8.89 -13.52
C ALA A 127 -2.76 -10.04 -13.61
#